data_fea5a6479a08bc33542af0c68ded050a
#
_entry.id   fea5a6479a08bc33542af0c68ded050a
#
_cell.length_a   1.000
_cell.length_b   1.000
_cell.length_c   1.000
_cell.angle_alpha   90.00
_cell.angle_beta   90.00
_cell.angle_gamma   90.00
#
_symmetry.space_group_name_H-M   'P 1'
#
loop_
_entity.id
_entity.type
_entity.pdbx_description
1 polymer ?
#
loop_
_entity_poly.entity_id
_entity_poly.type
_entity_poly.pdbx_seq_one_letter_code
_entity_poly.pdbx_strand_id
1 'polypeptide(L)'
;MSTRTLVATLALVAVTLGAAATAFAGDKDLVLRRLADRTESQASPGHFNADPDLPAFRALSKDLGVVMGPKFLAPAETLGQAGFDVGFEFSFTSVNTNADHWRALESQDAGAGFATGQLHVRKGLPFSLELGGSLTHLFESEMFAVGTELKFSLNEGFFYLPDFAVRGTFNTVVGASDLNLATTGFDVSISKSFGVVGVVNITPYAGYNYLVIFSSSRLLDVAPEDPSPPTINEATGDLEFQPEFVFDTQQQQLNRFFGGTRFLFGVLALTLEANISENAQTYSGRVGFDF
;
A
#
# COMPACT_ATOMS: atom_id res chain seq x y z
N MET A 1 -15.25 -27.60 18.85
CA MET A 1 -15.82 -26.55 17.99
C MET A 1 -15.48 -26.91 16.56
N SER A 2 -16.44 -26.99 15.62
CA SER A 2 -16.12 -27.41 14.26
C SER A 2 -15.40 -26.28 13.53
N THR A 3 -14.50 -26.62 12.59
CA THR A 3 -13.76 -25.66 11.74
C THR A 3 -14.69 -24.66 11.02
N ARG A 4 -15.92 -25.10 10.68
CA ARG A 4 -16.96 -24.23 10.08
C ARG A 4 -17.46 -23.14 11.02
N THR A 5 -17.56 -23.43 12.32
CA THR A 5 -18.00 -22.47 13.34
C THR A 5 -16.91 -21.41 13.59
N LEU A 6 -15.62 -21.81 13.56
CA LEU A 6 -14.50 -20.89 13.75
C LEU A 6 -14.38 -19.88 12.59
N VAL A 7 -14.52 -20.34 11.34
CA VAL A 7 -14.49 -19.49 10.15
C VAL A 7 -15.66 -18.52 10.11
N ALA A 8 -16.87 -18.99 10.49
CA ALA A 8 -18.05 -18.13 10.54
C ALA A 8 -17.94 -17.06 11.64
N THR A 9 -17.32 -17.40 12.79
CA THR A 9 -17.11 -16.43 13.88
C THR A 9 -16.04 -15.41 13.52
N LEU A 10 -14.95 -15.81 12.85
CA LEU A 10 -13.93 -14.90 12.36
C LEU A 10 -14.47 -13.94 11.27
N ALA A 11 -15.30 -14.45 10.36
CA ALA A 11 -15.94 -13.62 9.32
C ALA A 11 -16.94 -12.62 9.94
N LEU A 12 -17.68 -13.01 10.99
CA LEU A 12 -18.62 -12.14 11.67
C LEU A 12 -17.91 -11.04 12.47
N VAL A 13 -16.77 -11.35 13.11
CA VAL A 13 -15.93 -10.36 13.82
C VAL A 13 -15.31 -9.36 12.84
N ALA A 14 -14.88 -9.79 11.66
CA ALA A 14 -14.36 -8.91 10.63
C ALA A 14 -15.42 -7.93 10.07
N VAL A 15 -16.68 -8.38 9.95
CA VAL A 15 -17.80 -7.56 9.48
C VAL A 15 -18.25 -6.56 10.54
N THR A 16 -18.20 -6.91 11.83
CA THR A 16 -18.62 -6.00 12.92
C THR A 16 -17.58 -4.93 13.24
N LEU A 17 -16.30 -5.14 12.96
CA LEU A 17 -15.24 -4.12 13.10
C LEU A 17 -15.31 -3.05 12.00
N GLY A 18 -15.97 -3.32 10.86
CA GLY A 18 -16.16 -2.34 9.78
C GLY A 18 -17.37 -1.40 9.92
N ALA A 19 -18.24 -1.57 10.94
CA ALA A 19 -19.56 -0.93 10.98
C ALA A 19 -19.68 0.29 11.89
N ALA A 20 -18.61 0.83 12.48
CA ALA A 20 -18.68 1.93 13.44
C ALA A 20 -17.63 3.03 13.26
N ALA A 21 -17.20 3.29 12.03
CA ALA A 21 -16.46 4.52 11.77
C ALA A 21 -17.46 5.61 11.36
N THR A 22 -17.75 6.54 12.25
CA THR A 22 -18.23 7.86 11.84
C THR A 22 -17.17 8.43 10.91
N ALA A 23 -17.56 8.74 9.66
CA ALA A 23 -16.69 9.34 8.68
C ALA A 23 -16.23 10.72 9.18
N PHE A 24 -15.12 10.74 9.90
CA PHE A 24 -14.31 11.93 10.07
C PHE A 24 -13.16 11.79 9.09
N ALA A 25 -13.03 12.76 8.18
CA ALA A 25 -11.85 12.87 7.34
C ALA A 25 -10.60 12.81 8.25
N GLY A 26 -9.74 11.83 8.00
CA GLY A 26 -8.50 11.69 8.76
C GLY A 26 -7.44 12.65 8.24
N ASP A 27 -6.48 13.00 9.07
CA ASP A 27 -5.39 13.93 8.71
C ASP A 27 -4.60 13.48 7.48
N LYS A 28 -4.61 12.17 7.18
CA LYS A 28 -3.92 11.55 6.03
C LYS A 28 -4.85 11.24 4.85
N ASP A 29 -6.10 11.68 4.89
CA ASP A 29 -6.99 11.56 3.75
C ASP A 29 -6.60 12.50 2.62
N LEU A 30 -7.01 12.16 1.38
CA LEU A 30 -6.56 12.84 0.18
C LEU A 30 -7.58 13.86 -0.31
N VAL A 31 -7.08 15.04 -0.65
CA VAL A 31 -7.79 16.13 -1.30
C VAL A 31 -7.04 16.51 -2.58
N LEU A 32 -7.16 15.68 -3.61
CA LEU A 32 -6.36 15.80 -4.84
C LEU A 32 -6.57 17.12 -5.59
N ARG A 33 -7.74 17.78 -5.42
CA ARG A 33 -7.97 19.09 -6.03
C ARG A 33 -6.96 20.17 -5.61
N ARG A 34 -6.28 20.01 -4.46
CA ARG A 34 -5.21 20.90 -4.01
C ARG A 34 -3.93 20.78 -4.84
N LEU A 35 -3.84 19.78 -5.74
CA LEU A 35 -2.76 19.64 -6.72
C LEU A 35 -3.06 20.35 -8.04
N ALA A 36 -4.03 21.25 -8.08
CA ALA A 36 -4.24 22.12 -9.23
C ALA A 36 -4.22 23.57 -8.78
N ASP A 37 -3.57 24.41 -9.57
CA ASP A 37 -3.62 25.85 -9.38
C ASP A 37 -4.87 26.40 -10.05
N ARG A 38 -5.59 27.27 -9.32
CA ARG A 38 -6.73 28.01 -9.84
C ARG A 38 -6.23 29.34 -10.39
N THR A 39 -6.24 29.48 -11.71
CA THR A 39 -5.81 30.70 -12.35
C THR A 39 -7.01 31.41 -12.98
N GLU A 40 -7.18 32.72 -12.69
CA GLU A 40 -8.21 33.50 -13.32
C GLU A 40 -7.88 33.73 -14.82
N SER A 41 -8.87 33.54 -15.69
CA SER A 41 -8.69 33.72 -17.11
C SER A 41 -8.49 35.22 -17.42
N GLN A 42 -7.37 35.56 -18.07
CA GLN A 42 -7.13 36.94 -18.52
C GLN A 42 -8.10 37.37 -19.64
N ALA A 43 -8.67 36.42 -20.36
CA ALA A 43 -9.62 36.68 -21.43
C ALA A 43 -11.08 36.92 -20.95
N SER A 44 -11.43 36.38 -19.78
CA SER A 44 -12.77 36.45 -19.22
C SER A 44 -12.69 36.62 -17.70
N PRO A 45 -12.70 37.84 -17.15
CA PRO A 45 -12.69 38.08 -15.72
C PRO A 45 -13.85 37.36 -15.01
N GLY A 46 -13.53 36.66 -13.91
CA GLY A 46 -14.48 35.82 -13.17
C GLY A 46 -14.49 34.36 -13.61
N HIS A 47 -13.79 33.97 -14.69
CA HIS A 47 -13.61 32.60 -15.12
C HIS A 47 -12.26 32.08 -14.63
N PHE A 48 -12.27 30.86 -14.13
CA PHE A 48 -11.05 30.20 -13.58
C PHE A 48 -10.70 28.99 -14.44
N ASN A 49 -9.43 28.81 -14.67
CA ASN A 49 -8.87 27.59 -15.26
C ASN A 49 -8.23 26.75 -14.16
N ALA A 50 -8.35 25.45 -14.25
CA ALA A 50 -7.55 24.51 -13.46
C ALA A 50 -6.26 24.20 -14.21
N ASP A 51 -5.10 24.39 -13.56
CA ASP A 51 -3.79 23.97 -14.07
C ASP A 51 -3.28 22.82 -13.19
N PRO A 52 -3.44 21.55 -13.61
CA PRO A 52 -3.07 20.39 -12.80
C PRO A 52 -1.58 20.24 -12.66
N ASP A 53 -1.08 20.14 -11.43
CA ASP A 53 0.33 19.86 -11.10
C ASP A 53 0.62 18.37 -11.25
N LEU A 54 0.86 17.91 -12.48
CA LEU A 54 1.18 16.52 -12.77
C LEU A 54 2.48 16.04 -12.11
N PRO A 55 3.56 16.82 -12.01
CA PRO A 55 4.73 16.46 -11.22
C PRO A 55 4.42 16.13 -9.76
N ALA A 56 3.64 16.98 -9.07
CA ALA A 56 3.24 16.73 -7.69
C ALA A 56 2.34 15.50 -7.55
N PHE A 57 1.40 15.28 -8.47
CA PHE A 57 0.57 14.07 -8.50
C PHE A 57 1.40 12.79 -8.66
N ARG A 58 2.42 12.81 -9.53
CA ARG A 58 3.35 11.69 -9.70
C ARG A 58 4.15 11.42 -8.43
N ALA A 59 4.68 12.45 -7.79
CA ALA A 59 5.45 12.32 -6.56
C ALA A 59 4.59 11.76 -5.42
N LEU A 60 3.38 12.31 -5.22
CA LEU A 60 2.40 11.80 -4.26
C LEU A 60 2.07 10.33 -4.50
N SER A 61 1.77 9.97 -5.75
CA SER A 61 1.41 8.60 -6.13
C SER A 61 2.57 7.62 -5.92
N LYS A 62 3.82 8.07 -6.15
CA LYS A 62 5.02 7.28 -5.92
C LYS A 62 5.19 6.97 -4.42
N ASP A 63 5.08 7.98 -3.58
CA ASP A 63 5.26 7.83 -2.13
C ASP A 63 4.11 7.01 -1.51
N LEU A 64 2.85 7.27 -1.89
CA LEU A 64 1.71 6.45 -1.46
C LEU A 64 1.81 4.99 -1.96
N GLY A 65 2.34 4.76 -3.16
CA GLY A 65 2.60 3.44 -3.68
C GLY A 65 3.63 2.67 -2.85
N VAL A 66 4.59 3.33 -2.21
CA VAL A 66 5.51 2.71 -1.24
C VAL A 66 4.81 2.46 0.09
N VAL A 67 4.07 3.46 0.60
CA VAL A 67 3.35 3.38 1.88
C VAL A 67 2.31 2.26 1.88
N MET A 68 1.47 2.18 0.84
CA MET A 68 0.39 1.19 0.70
C MET A 68 0.81 -0.06 -0.08
N GLY A 69 2.02 -0.07 -0.64
CA GLY A 69 2.56 -1.19 -1.40
C GLY A 69 2.88 -2.40 -0.52
N PRO A 70 3.20 -3.55 -1.15
CA PRO A 70 3.43 -4.80 -0.43
C PRO A 70 4.62 -4.69 0.53
N LYS A 71 4.45 -5.26 1.73
CA LYS A 71 5.50 -5.56 2.70
C LYS A 71 5.79 -7.06 2.59
N PHE A 72 7.04 -7.47 2.77
CA PHE A 72 7.42 -8.84 2.46
C PHE A 72 7.35 -9.73 3.70
N LEU A 73 8.04 -9.38 4.78
CA LEU A 73 7.99 -9.98 6.12
C LEU A 73 7.95 -11.52 6.11
N ALA A 74 8.65 -12.11 5.15
CA ALA A 74 8.78 -13.54 4.97
C ALA A 74 10.10 -13.92 4.32
N PRO A 75 10.75 -15.00 4.80
CA PRO A 75 11.92 -15.58 4.16
C PRO A 75 11.58 -16.22 2.80
N ALA A 76 12.63 -16.67 2.08
CA ALA A 76 12.51 -17.31 0.78
C ALA A 76 11.88 -18.72 0.86
N GLU A 77 12.07 -19.45 1.96
CA GLU A 77 11.39 -20.72 2.18
C GLU A 77 9.86 -20.56 2.16
N THR A 78 9.13 -21.57 1.66
CA THR A 78 7.67 -21.60 1.72
C THR A 78 7.20 -22.25 3.03
N LEU A 79 5.89 -22.15 3.30
CA LEU A 79 5.25 -22.83 4.44
C LEU A 79 5.09 -24.33 4.22
N GLY A 80 5.46 -24.86 3.04
CA GLY A 80 5.21 -26.24 2.66
C GLY A 80 3.72 -26.54 2.39
N GLN A 81 3.42 -27.71 1.85
CA GLN A 81 2.08 -28.05 1.34
C GLN A 81 0.96 -27.94 2.38
N ALA A 82 1.22 -28.27 3.64
CA ALA A 82 0.22 -28.20 4.70
C ALA A 82 0.22 -26.85 5.45
N GLY A 83 1.30 -26.08 5.32
CA GLY A 83 1.53 -24.88 6.11
C GLY A 83 0.48 -23.78 5.89
N PHE A 84 0.18 -23.09 6.96
CA PHE A 84 -0.73 -21.95 7.02
C PHE A 84 -0.18 -20.93 7.99
N ASP A 85 -0.19 -19.68 7.59
CA ASP A 85 0.34 -18.58 8.39
C ASP A 85 -0.70 -17.44 8.43
N VAL A 86 -0.89 -16.89 9.61
CA VAL A 86 -1.68 -15.68 9.81
C VAL A 86 -0.93 -14.74 10.75
N GLY A 87 -0.86 -13.47 10.43
CA GLY A 87 -0.15 -12.49 11.24
C GLY A 87 -0.66 -11.09 11.08
N PHE A 88 -0.36 -10.30 12.10
CA PHE A 88 -0.53 -8.86 12.09
C PHE A 88 0.83 -8.18 11.92
N GLU A 89 0.86 -7.20 11.05
CA GLU A 89 2.04 -6.44 10.69
C GLU A 89 1.81 -4.97 11.01
N PHE A 90 2.84 -4.34 11.56
CA PHE A 90 2.90 -2.90 11.74
C PHE A 90 4.10 -2.37 10.97
N SER A 91 3.90 -1.32 10.18
CA SER A 91 4.96 -0.70 9.41
C SER A 91 4.95 0.82 9.59
N PHE A 92 6.13 1.39 9.64
CA PHE A 92 6.34 2.83 9.61
C PHE A 92 7.21 3.18 8.40
N THR A 93 6.69 4.06 7.54
CA THR A 93 7.38 4.54 6.34
C THR A 93 7.76 6.00 6.50
N SER A 94 9.06 6.25 6.50
CA SER A 94 9.64 7.60 6.45
C SER A 94 9.79 8.02 4.98
N VAL A 95 9.27 9.18 4.65
CA VAL A 95 9.33 9.82 3.31
C VAL A 95 9.90 11.22 3.44
N ASN A 96 10.12 11.92 2.33
CA ASN A 96 10.44 13.35 2.38
C ASN A 96 9.20 14.16 2.78
N THR A 97 9.05 14.43 4.06
CA THR A 97 7.87 15.10 4.64
C THR A 97 7.73 16.58 4.25
N ASN A 98 8.83 17.21 3.77
CA ASN A 98 8.82 18.61 3.32
C ASN A 98 8.47 18.76 1.83
N ALA A 99 8.07 17.69 1.16
CA ALA A 99 7.74 17.75 -0.26
C ALA A 99 6.38 18.42 -0.48
N ASP A 100 6.30 19.28 -1.49
CA ASP A 100 5.13 20.11 -1.77
C ASP A 100 3.85 19.31 -2.11
N HIS A 101 3.99 18.11 -2.65
CA HIS A 101 2.85 17.25 -2.99
C HIS A 101 2.02 16.83 -1.76
N TRP A 102 2.54 16.95 -0.52
CA TRP A 102 1.77 16.66 0.69
C TRP A 102 0.67 17.68 0.98
N ARG A 103 0.62 18.81 0.28
CA ARG A 103 -0.53 19.71 0.30
C ARG A 103 -1.84 19.03 -0.10
N ALA A 104 -1.75 17.87 -0.78
CA ALA A 104 -2.91 17.04 -1.11
C ALA A 104 -3.47 16.23 0.07
N LEU A 105 -2.83 16.21 1.24
CA LEU A 105 -3.40 15.63 2.46
C LEU A 105 -4.38 16.61 3.11
N GLU A 106 -5.35 16.08 3.86
CA GLU A 106 -6.29 16.94 4.60
C GLU A 106 -5.55 17.86 5.57
N SER A 107 -4.57 17.33 6.30
CA SER A 107 -3.69 18.11 7.19
C SER A 107 -2.69 19.02 6.45
N GLN A 108 -2.48 18.83 5.15
CA GLN A 108 -1.42 19.46 4.33
C GLN A 108 0.01 19.19 4.85
N ASP A 109 0.18 18.22 5.73
CA ASP A 109 1.44 17.85 6.34
C ASP A 109 1.56 16.34 6.45
N ALA A 110 2.68 15.79 6.01
CA ALA A 110 2.98 14.37 6.15
C ALA A 110 3.38 13.99 7.59
N GLY A 111 3.67 14.96 8.46
CA GLY A 111 4.14 14.75 9.82
C GLY A 111 5.49 14.03 9.86
N ALA A 112 5.64 13.04 10.74
CA ALA A 112 6.87 12.24 10.82
C ALA A 112 6.97 11.14 9.76
N GLY A 113 5.89 10.86 9.02
CA GLY A 113 5.76 9.79 8.06
C GLY A 113 4.41 9.06 8.17
N PHE A 114 4.37 7.83 7.66
CA PHE A 114 3.13 7.06 7.54
C PHE A 114 3.22 5.74 8.29
N ALA A 115 2.24 5.48 9.14
CA ALA A 115 2.09 4.22 9.85
C ALA A 115 0.97 3.39 9.21
N THR A 116 1.21 2.09 9.02
CA THR A 116 0.22 1.15 8.49
C THR A 116 0.12 -0.09 9.36
N GLY A 117 -1.11 -0.60 9.50
CA GLY A 117 -1.39 -1.90 10.09
C GLY A 117 -1.87 -2.86 9.01
N GLN A 118 -1.38 -4.10 8.98
CA GLN A 118 -1.73 -5.08 7.97
C GLN A 118 -2.07 -6.42 8.59
N LEU A 119 -3.19 -6.99 8.18
CA LEU A 119 -3.51 -8.40 8.41
C LEU A 119 -3.05 -9.19 7.18
N HIS A 120 -2.26 -10.23 7.40
CA HIS A 120 -1.70 -11.06 6.33
C HIS A 120 -1.98 -12.53 6.59
N VAL A 121 -2.41 -13.24 5.56
CA VAL A 121 -2.70 -14.68 5.57
C VAL A 121 -1.95 -15.33 4.41
N ARG A 122 -1.25 -16.43 4.69
CA ARG A 122 -0.51 -17.21 3.69
C ARG A 122 -0.87 -18.69 3.78
N LYS A 123 -0.85 -19.34 2.64
CA LYS A 123 -1.07 -20.78 2.50
C LYS A 123 -0.02 -21.39 1.60
N GLY A 124 0.73 -22.36 2.17
CA GLY A 124 1.62 -23.18 1.38
C GLY A 124 0.85 -24.15 0.48
N LEU A 125 1.33 -24.33 -0.72
CA LEU A 125 0.77 -25.17 -1.77
C LEU A 125 1.78 -26.22 -2.21
N PRO A 126 1.37 -27.28 -2.95
CA PRO A 126 2.31 -28.22 -3.57
C PRO A 126 3.31 -27.51 -4.49
N PHE A 127 4.44 -28.15 -4.74
CA PHE A 127 5.49 -27.70 -5.66
C PHE A 127 6.19 -26.41 -5.25
N SER A 128 6.44 -26.26 -3.94
CA SER A 128 7.14 -25.08 -3.38
C SER A 128 6.47 -23.74 -3.73
N LEU A 129 5.13 -23.76 -3.86
CA LEU A 129 4.31 -22.57 -4.07
C LEU A 129 3.70 -22.12 -2.74
N GLU A 130 3.46 -20.81 -2.64
CA GLU A 130 2.76 -20.17 -1.53
C GLU A 130 1.87 -19.05 -2.07
N LEU A 131 0.62 -19.04 -1.64
CA LEU A 131 -0.36 -18.01 -1.97
C LEU A 131 -0.64 -17.17 -0.72
N GLY A 132 -0.65 -15.85 -0.84
CA GLY A 132 -0.97 -14.93 0.25
C GLY A 132 -2.02 -13.91 -0.13
N GLY A 133 -2.65 -13.36 0.91
CA GLY A 133 -3.58 -12.24 0.83
C GLY A 133 -3.39 -11.30 2.01
N SER A 134 -3.57 -10.02 1.78
CA SER A 134 -3.38 -8.98 2.80
C SER A 134 -4.46 -7.91 2.76
N LEU A 135 -4.74 -7.34 3.93
CA LEU A 135 -5.56 -6.14 4.11
C LEU A 135 -4.73 -5.15 4.92
N THR A 136 -4.37 -4.06 4.31
CA THR A 136 -3.58 -2.98 4.92
C THR A 136 -4.46 -1.78 5.19
N HIS A 137 -4.33 -1.16 6.35
CA HIS A 137 -4.97 0.10 6.74
C HIS A 137 -3.91 1.16 6.97
N LEU A 138 -4.08 2.33 6.38
CA LEU A 138 -3.29 3.51 6.69
C LEU A 138 -3.90 4.21 7.90
N PHE A 139 -3.12 4.36 8.98
CA PHE A 139 -3.60 5.07 10.16
C PHE A 139 -3.85 6.54 9.86
N GLU A 140 -4.80 7.12 10.56
CA GLU A 140 -5.24 8.51 10.37
C GLU A 140 -5.83 8.78 8.97
N SER A 141 -6.37 7.72 8.32
CA SER A 141 -6.99 7.81 7.00
C SER A 141 -8.08 6.76 6.83
N GLU A 142 -9.00 6.99 5.91
CA GLU A 142 -10.00 6.01 5.48
C GLU A 142 -9.46 5.02 4.42
N MET A 143 -8.18 5.13 4.06
CA MET A 143 -7.58 4.31 3.01
C MET A 143 -7.20 2.92 3.50
N PHE A 144 -7.60 1.93 2.69
CA PHE A 144 -7.19 0.54 2.82
C PHE A 144 -6.52 0.07 1.53
N ALA A 145 -5.65 -0.93 1.63
CA ALA A 145 -5.18 -1.66 0.46
C ALA A 145 -5.49 -3.14 0.61
N VAL A 146 -5.98 -3.73 -0.47
CA VAL A 146 -6.18 -5.18 -0.58
C VAL A 146 -5.09 -5.73 -1.47
N GLY A 147 -4.35 -6.72 -0.96
CA GLY A 147 -3.21 -7.31 -1.63
C GLY A 147 -3.32 -8.81 -1.82
N THR A 148 -2.65 -9.30 -2.84
CA THR A 148 -2.42 -10.72 -3.10
C THR A 148 -0.98 -10.96 -3.47
N GLU A 149 -0.45 -12.13 -3.13
CA GLU A 149 0.90 -12.54 -3.50
C GLU A 149 0.95 -14.02 -3.91
N LEU A 150 1.86 -14.33 -4.81
CA LEU A 150 2.23 -15.69 -5.17
C LEU A 150 3.74 -15.81 -5.10
N LYS A 151 4.24 -16.71 -4.24
CA LYS A 151 5.67 -16.99 -4.07
C LYS A 151 5.97 -18.40 -4.58
N PHE A 152 7.13 -18.54 -5.21
CA PHE A 152 7.70 -19.81 -5.64
C PHE A 152 9.13 -19.92 -5.13
N SER A 153 9.42 -20.94 -4.33
CA SER A 153 10.79 -21.22 -3.89
C SER A 153 11.49 -22.12 -4.95
N LEU A 154 12.60 -21.62 -5.47
CA LEU A 154 13.39 -22.31 -6.49
C LEU A 154 14.15 -23.49 -5.91
N ASN A 155 14.63 -23.36 -4.67
CA ASN A 155 15.21 -24.41 -3.85
C ASN A 155 14.90 -24.12 -2.41
N GLU A 156 14.44 -25.10 -1.68
CA GLU A 156 14.18 -25.00 -0.24
C GLU A 156 14.53 -26.32 0.47
N GLY A 157 14.86 -26.20 1.76
CA GLY A 157 15.12 -27.36 2.61
C GLY A 157 16.51 -27.99 2.46
N PHE A 158 17.42 -27.40 1.70
CA PHE A 158 18.80 -27.88 1.62
C PHE A 158 19.63 -27.43 2.82
N PHE A 159 20.28 -28.34 3.49
CA PHE A 159 21.02 -28.03 4.72
C PHE A 159 22.18 -27.05 4.51
N TYR A 160 22.92 -27.16 3.42
CA TYR A 160 24.11 -26.33 3.14
C TYR A 160 23.85 -25.14 2.22
N LEU A 161 22.78 -25.17 1.42
CA LEU A 161 22.47 -24.12 0.47
C LEU A 161 21.44 -23.14 1.07
N PRO A 162 21.51 -21.84 0.77
CA PRO A 162 20.44 -20.91 1.08
C PRO A 162 19.22 -21.20 0.22
N ASP A 163 18.05 -20.82 0.72
CA ASP A 163 16.80 -20.86 -0.01
C ASP A 163 16.70 -19.62 -0.92
N PHE A 164 16.18 -19.80 -2.13
CA PHE A 164 15.92 -18.74 -3.09
C PHE A 164 14.45 -18.77 -3.51
N ALA A 165 13.83 -17.61 -3.57
CA ALA A 165 12.46 -17.50 -4.03
C ALA A 165 12.26 -16.32 -4.97
N VAL A 166 11.22 -16.45 -5.78
CA VAL A 166 10.63 -15.36 -6.56
C VAL A 166 9.20 -15.16 -6.10
N ARG A 167 8.74 -13.91 -6.08
CA ARG A 167 7.36 -13.58 -5.68
C ARG A 167 6.80 -12.50 -6.56
N GLY A 168 5.54 -12.68 -6.99
CA GLY A 168 4.72 -11.67 -7.61
C GLY A 168 3.69 -11.15 -6.62
N THR A 169 3.46 -9.83 -6.62
CA THR A 169 2.50 -9.16 -5.74
C THR A 169 1.59 -8.23 -6.53
N PHE A 170 0.36 -8.08 -6.08
CA PHE A 170 -0.58 -7.09 -6.57
C PHE A 170 -1.35 -6.50 -5.40
N ASN A 171 -1.41 -5.15 -5.32
CA ASN A 171 -2.21 -4.43 -4.33
C ASN A 171 -3.04 -3.35 -5.02
N THR A 172 -4.23 -3.10 -4.49
CA THR A 172 -5.09 -1.98 -4.89
C THR A 172 -5.58 -1.22 -3.67
N VAL A 173 -5.57 0.10 -3.76
CA VAL A 173 -6.05 1.00 -2.70
C VAL A 173 -7.55 1.23 -2.88
N VAL A 174 -8.28 1.19 -1.77
CA VAL A 174 -9.70 1.49 -1.66
C VAL A 174 -9.91 2.49 -0.51
N GLY A 175 -11.02 3.23 -0.52
CA GLY A 175 -11.30 4.27 0.49
C GLY A 175 -10.75 5.66 0.14
N ALA A 176 -9.91 5.78 -0.89
CA ALA A 176 -9.57 7.08 -1.46
C ALA A 176 -10.64 7.48 -2.50
N SER A 177 -11.44 8.52 -2.21
CA SER A 177 -12.56 8.89 -3.08
C SER A 177 -12.09 9.38 -4.45
N ASP A 178 -10.95 10.06 -4.50
CA ASP A 178 -10.47 10.79 -5.68
C ASP A 178 -9.31 10.07 -6.40
N LEU A 179 -8.65 9.09 -5.73
CA LEU A 179 -7.48 8.41 -6.22
C LEU A 179 -7.77 6.94 -6.56
N ASN A 180 -7.38 6.52 -7.76
CA ASN A 180 -7.20 5.12 -8.08
C ASN A 180 -5.71 4.81 -8.01
N LEU A 181 -5.30 3.93 -7.10
CA LEU A 181 -3.91 3.54 -6.92
C LEU A 181 -3.82 2.01 -6.87
N ALA A 182 -3.02 1.45 -7.75
CA ALA A 182 -2.70 0.03 -7.76
C ALA A 182 -1.20 -0.17 -7.90
N THR A 183 -0.68 -1.21 -7.27
CA THR A 183 0.74 -1.56 -7.38
C THR A 183 0.89 -3.03 -7.76
N THR A 184 1.86 -3.31 -8.60
CA THR A 184 2.30 -4.68 -8.88
C THR A 184 3.80 -4.77 -8.65
N GLY A 185 4.27 -5.87 -8.10
CA GLY A 185 5.67 -6.05 -7.77
C GLY A 185 6.15 -7.45 -8.13
N PHE A 186 7.44 -7.51 -8.43
CA PHE A 186 8.18 -8.76 -8.56
C PHE A 186 9.40 -8.68 -7.68
N ASP A 187 9.63 -9.70 -6.85
CA ASP A 187 10.83 -9.75 -6.01
C ASP A 187 11.57 -11.07 -6.11
N VAL A 188 12.85 -10.99 -5.81
CA VAL A 188 13.74 -12.11 -5.62
C VAL A 188 14.32 -12.04 -4.21
N SER A 189 14.35 -13.16 -3.52
CA SER A 189 14.84 -13.22 -2.14
C SER A 189 15.71 -14.43 -1.88
N ILE A 190 16.56 -14.27 -0.88
CA ILE A 190 17.45 -15.30 -0.36
C ILE A 190 17.26 -15.38 1.16
N SER A 191 17.25 -16.58 1.71
CA SER A 191 17.19 -16.80 3.16
C SER A 191 17.98 -18.02 3.59
N LYS A 192 18.26 -18.11 4.90
CA LYS A 192 18.83 -19.31 5.49
C LYS A 192 18.34 -19.49 6.91
N SER A 193 17.72 -20.62 7.18
CA SER A 193 17.25 -20.99 8.52
C SER A 193 18.36 -21.60 9.35
N PHE A 194 18.46 -21.16 10.61
CA PHE A 194 19.37 -21.64 11.63
C PHE A 194 18.59 -22.05 12.88
N GLY A 195 18.63 -23.36 13.22
CA GLY A 195 18.06 -23.85 14.47
C GLY A 195 18.97 -23.53 15.64
N VAL A 196 18.46 -22.87 16.68
CA VAL A 196 19.18 -22.55 17.91
C VAL A 196 18.60 -23.35 19.08
N VAL A 197 19.44 -24.18 19.70
CA VAL A 197 19.11 -24.97 20.92
C VAL A 197 17.83 -25.83 20.76
N GLY A 198 17.43 -26.17 19.50
CA GLY A 198 16.28 -27.04 19.22
C GLY A 198 14.90 -26.46 19.54
N VAL A 199 14.81 -25.19 19.91
CA VAL A 199 13.55 -24.53 20.31
C VAL A 199 13.23 -23.32 19.43
N VAL A 200 14.25 -22.65 18.89
CA VAL A 200 14.10 -21.41 18.12
C VAL A 200 14.74 -21.58 16.75
N ASN A 201 14.02 -21.18 15.69
CA ASN A 201 14.61 -21.00 14.38
C ASN A 201 14.80 -19.51 14.11
N ILE A 202 15.99 -19.12 13.66
CA ILE A 202 16.32 -17.77 13.23
C ILE A 202 16.60 -17.83 11.74
N THR A 203 15.83 -17.09 10.96
CA THR A 203 15.92 -17.07 9.49
C THR A 203 16.19 -15.65 9.00
N PRO A 204 17.45 -15.20 8.88
CA PRO A 204 17.78 -13.96 8.17
C PRO A 204 17.43 -14.12 6.68
N TYR A 205 17.00 -13.03 6.08
CA TYR A 205 16.69 -12.96 4.66
C TYR A 205 16.98 -11.57 4.10
N ALA A 206 17.18 -11.52 2.79
CA ALA A 206 17.31 -10.27 2.05
C ALA A 206 16.78 -10.46 0.64
N GLY A 207 16.46 -9.37 -0.02
CA GLY A 207 15.96 -9.43 -1.38
C GLY A 207 15.91 -8.08 -2.08
N TYR A 208 15.51 -8.15 -3.32
CA TYR A 208 15.28 -7.01 -4.20
C TYR A 208 13.88 -7.10 -4.77
N ASN A 209 13.19 -5.97 -4.81
CA ASN A 209 11.87 -5.83 -5.39
C ASN A 209 11.82 -4.73 -6.44
N TYR A 210 11.23 -5.04 -7.57
CA TYR A 210 10.83 -4.10 -8.60
C TYR A 210 9.34 -3.84 -8.48
N LEU A 211 8.97 -2.60 -8.15
CA LEU A 211 7.59 -2.16 -7.94
C LEU A 211 7.15 -1.28 -9.09
N VAL A 212 5.98 -1.56 -9.64
CA VAL A 212 5.29 -0.72 -10.62
C VAL A 212 4.04 -0.17 -9.97
N ILE A 213 3.86 1.14 -10.05
CA ILE A 213 2.76 1.89 -9.45
C ILE A 213 1.94 2.47 -10.59
N PHE A 214 0.63 2.21 -10.56
CA PHE A 214 -0.37 2.79 -11.47
C PHE A 214 -1.25 3.72 -10.66
N SER A 215 -1.39 4.97 -11.11
CA SER A 215 -2.24 5.97 -10.46
C SER A 215 -3.01 6.77 -11.47
N SER A 216 -4.25 7.11 -11.14
CA SER A 216 -5.10 8.06 -11.87
C SER A 216 -6.07 8.72 -10.90
N SER A 217 -6.58 9.90 -11.23
CA SER A 217 -7.67 10.49 -10.45
C SER A 217 -9.03 10.18 -11.07
N ARG A 218 -10.07 10.42 -10.27
CA ARG A 218 -11.42 10.64 -10.79
C ARG A 218 -11.54 12.07 -11.31
N LEU A 219 -12.71 12.42 -11.79
CA LEU A 219 -13.04 13.80 -12.16
C LEU A 219 -13.01 14.66 -10.89
N LEU A 220 -12.22 15.71 -10.91
CA LEU A 220 -11.98 16.60 -9.77
C LEU A 220 -12.54 17.98 -10.10
N ASP A 221 -13.40 18.49 -9.22
CA ASP A 221 -13.89 19.87 -9.25
C ASP A 221 -12.94 20.74 -8.41
N VAL A 222 -12.47 21.83 -8.98
CA VAL A 222 -11.55 22.77 -8.30
C VAL A 222 -12.25 23.60 -7.23
N ALA A 223 -13.54 23.82 -7.36
CA ALA A 223 -14.31 24.68 -6.47
C ALA A 223 -15.68 24.09 -6.08
N PRO A 224 -15.74 22.92 -5.41
CA PRO A 224 -17.00 22.25 -5.10
C PRO A 224 -17.89 23.03 -4.11
N GLU A 225 -17.36 24.06 -3.44
CA GLU A 225 -18.10 24.92 -2.51
C GLU A 225 -18.78 26.11 -3.23
N ASP A 226 -18.44 26.32 -4.49
CA ASP A 226 -19.05 27.37 -5.34
C ASP A 226 -19.90 26.71 -6.44
N PRO A 227 -21.17 26.33 -6.14
CA PRO A 227 -22.06 25.72 -7.11
C PRO A 227 -22.60 26.77 -8.07
N SER A 228 -21.75 27.64 -8.60
CA SER A 228 -22.16 28.62 -9.61
C SER A 228 -22.76 27.86 -10.78
N PRO A 229 -23.99 28.21 -11.21
CA PRO A 229 -24.56 27.61 -12.40
C PRO A 229 -23.65 27.91 -13.60
N PRO A 230 -23.64 27.05 -14.61
CA PRO A 230 -22.86 27.29 -15.80
C PRO A 230 -23.21 28.70 -16.34
N THR A 231 -22.16 29.48 -16.57
CA THR A 231 -22.32 30.85 -17.13
C THR A 231 -22.29 30.79 -18.65
N ILE A 232 -23.07 31.64 -19.28
CA ILE A 232 -23.03 31.76 -20.75
C ILE A 232 -21.87 32.71 -21.08
N ASN A 233 -20.92 32.25 -21.88
CA ASN A 233 -19.92 33.11 -22.46
C ASN A 233 -20.62 34.11 -23.43
N GLU A 234 -20.68 35.36 -23.05
CA GLU A 234 -21.39 36.38 -23.86
C GLU A 234 -20.74 36.60 -25.24
N ALA A 235 -19.46 36.23 -25.40
CA ALA A 235 -18.76 36.39 -26.67
C ALA A 235 -18.97 35.21 -27.64
N THR A 236 -19.15 33.98 -27.13
CA THR A 236 -19.31 32.78 -27.95
C THR A 236 -20.71 32.18 -27.88
N GLY A 237 -21.48 32.50 -26.85
CA GLY A 237 -22.79 31.92 -26.57
C GLY A 237 -22.75 30.51 -25.97
N ASP A 238 -21.55 30.02 -25.65
CA ASP A 238 -21.36 28.68 -25.08
C ASP A 238 -21.56 28.68 -23.56
N LEU A 239 -22.00 27.52 -23.03
CA LEU A 239 -22.07 27.29 -21.59
C LEU A 239 -20.67 26.98 -21.07
N GLU A 240 -20.19 27.78 -20.14
CA GLU A 240 -18.95 27.53 -19.41
C GLU A 240 -19.28 26.89 -18.08
N PHE A 241 -18.68 25.72 -17.85
CA PHE A 241 -18.78 24.96 -16.60
C PHE A 241 -17.64 25.32 -15.66
N GLN A 242 -17.78 25.01 -14.38
CA GLN A 242 -16.66 25.06 -13.42
C GLN A 242 -15.50 24.21 -13.95
N PRO A 243 -14.25 24.63 -13.73
CA PRO A 243 -13.10 23.89 -14.24
C PRO A 243 -12.96 22.56 -13.51
N GLU A 244 -13.25 21.50 -14.23
CA GLU A 244 -13.04 20.13 -13.81
C GLU A 244 -11.78 19.60 -14.50
N PHE A 245 -11.04 18.72 -13.82
CA PHE A 245 -9.86 18.11 -14.41
C PHE A 245 -9.67 16.66 -13.95
N VAL A 246 -8.82 15.93 -14.65
CA VAL A 246 -8.46 14.54 -14.37
C VAL A 246 -6.95 14.42 -14.48
N PHE A 247 -6.33 13.72 -13.52
CA PHE A 247 -4.99 13.21 -13.74
C PHE A 247 -5.09 11.87 -14.48
N ASP A 248 -4.63 11.86 -15.73
CA ASP A 248 -4.54 10.67 -16.55
C ASP A 248 -3.67 9.61 -15.89
N THR A 249 -3.88 8.35 -16.29
CA THR A 249 -3.12 7.22 -15.75
C THR A 249 -1.62 7.44 -15.87
N GLN A 250 -0.96 7.45 -14.72
CA GLN A 250 0.49 7.51 -14.60
C GLN A 250 1.02 6.13 -14.22
N GLN A 251 2.12 5.74 -14.83
CA GLN A 251 2.87 4.55 -14.48
C GLN A 251 4.25 4.95 -13.98
N GLN A 252 4.63 4.44 -12.81
CA GLN A 252 5.92 4.71 -12.21
C GLN A 252 6.58 3.42 -11.78
N GLN A 253 7.90 3.42 -11.75
CA GLN A 253 8.72 2.26 -11.41
C GLN A 253 9.64 2.61 -10.25
N LEU A 254 9.84 1.67 -9.35
CA LEU A 254 10.67 1.86 -8.17
C LEU A 254 11.43 0.59 -7.83
N ASN A 255 12.71 0.77 -7.52
CA ASN A 255 13.59 -0.29 -7.02
C ASN A 255 13.62 -0.23 -5.50
N ARG A 256 13.44 -1.39 -4.85
CA ARG A 256 13.49 -1.52 -3.40
C ARG A 256 14.40 -2.66 -3.00
N PHE A 257 15.20 -2.44 -1.97
CA PHE A 257 15.96 -3.48 -1.30
C PHE A 257 15.35 -3.72 0.06
N PHE A 258 15.22 -4.98 0.43
CA PHE A 258 14.71 -5.34 1.74
C PHE A 258 15.59 -6.37 2.43
N GLY A 259 15.56 -6.35 3.75
CA GLY A 259 16.25 -7.33 4.56
C GLY A 259 15.63 -7.41 5.93
N GLY A 260 15.61 -8.62 6.48
CA GLY A 260 14.96 -8.87 7.75
C GLY A 260 15.40 -10.18 8.38
N THR A 261 14.75 -10.49 9.50
CA THR A 261 14.96 -11.74 10.22
C THR A 261 13.64 -12.23 10.81
N ARG A 262 13.33 -13.51 10.57
CA ARG A 262 12.23 -14.21 11.23
C ARG A 262 12.76 -15.04 12.38
N PHE A 263 12.08 -14.92 13.53
CA PHE A 263 12.27 -15.76 14.72
C PHE A 263 11.03 -16.64 14.87
N LEU A 264 11.20 -17.95 14.86
CA LEU A 264 10.11 -18.91 15.02
C LEU A 264 10.27 -19.68 16.34
N PHE A 265 9.27 -19.55 17.22
CA PHE A 265 9.18 -20.19 18.54
C PHE A 265 8.00 -21.17 18.54
N GLY A 266 8.23 -22.41 18.12
CA GLY A 266 7.16 -23.37 17.89
C GLY A 266 6.25 -22.88 16.75
N VAL A 267 5.05 -22.43 17.06
CA VAL A 267 4.10 -21.86 16.08
C VAL A 267 4.06 -20.32 16.07
N LEU A 268 4.72 -19.66 17.04
CA LEU A 268 4.78 -18.21 17.13
C LEU A 268 5.93 -17.67 16.27
N ALA A 269 5.61 -16.86 15.30
CA ALA A 269 6.56 -16.17 14.42
C ALA A 269 6.65 -14.68 14.75
N LEU A 270 7.87 -14.17 14.94
CA LEU A 270 8.18 -12.75 15.01
C LEU A 270 9.10 -12.41 13.85
N THR A 271 8.76 -11.40 13.06
CA THR A 271 9.59 -10.95 11.94
C THR A 271 9.86 -9.46 12.04
N LEU A 272 11.10 -9.06 11.77
CA LEU A 272 11.51 -7.67 11.64
C LEU A 272 12.12 -7.47 10.25
N GLU A 273 11.76 -6.38 9.59
CA GLU A 273 12.22 -6.06 8.22
C GLU A 273 12.48 -4.56 8.06
N ALA A 274 13.52 -4.23 7.33
CA ALA A 274 13.75 -2.90 6.79
C ALA A 274 13.69 -2.95 5.26
N ASN A 275 13.03 -1.96 4.67
CA ASN A 275 12.83 -1.82 3.24
C ASN A 275 13.30 -0.44 2.81
N ILE A 276 14.19 -0.36 1.82
CA ILE A 276 14.85 0.87 1.41
C ILE A 276 14.59 1.09 -0.08
N SER A 277 14.14 2.28 -0.42
CA SER A 277 13.97 2.78 -1.79
C SER A 277 14.68 4.13 -1.95
N GLU A 278 14.61 4.71 -3.15
CA GLU A 278 15.28 5.98 -3.44
C GLU A 278 14.96 7.11 -2.45
N ASN A 279 13.68 7.26 -2.08
CA ASN A 279 13.19 8.39 -1.28
C ASN A 279 12.42 7.97 -0.01
N ALA A 280 12.34 6.69 0.27
CA ALA A 280 11.57 6.20 1.40
C ALA A 280 12.25 5.01 2.09
N GLN A 281 12.08 4.95 3.39
CA GLN A 281 12.53 3.84 4.23
C GLN A 281 11.35 3.33 5.04
N THR A 282 11.11 2.02 4.99
CA THR A 282 10.04 1.39 5.75
C THR A 282 10.63 0.40 6.74
N TYR A 283 10.23 0.54 7.99
CA TYR A 283 10.56 -0.39 9.06
C TYR A 283 9.29 -1.13 9.47
N SER A 284 9.35 -2.44 9.48
CA SER A 284 8.19 -3.29 9.70
C SER A 284 8.46 -4.35 10.76
N GLY A 285 7.46 -4.62 11.57
CA GLY A 285 7.43 -5.71 12.53
C GLY A 285 6.17 -6.54 12.36
N ARG A 286 6.29 -7.85 12.46
CA ARG A 286 5.19 -8.79 12.32
C ARG A 286 5.17 -9.79 13.49
N VAL A 287 3.98 -10.04 14.01
CA VAL A 287 3.69 -11.13 14.92
C VAL A 287 2.64 -12.03 14.26
N GLY A 288 2.89 -13.33 14.21
CA GLY A 288 2.01 -14.27 13.55
C GLY A 288 2.11 -15.67 14.10
N PHE A 289 1.24 -16.53 13.58
CA PHE A 289 1.18 -17.95 13.88
C PHE A 289 1.38 -18.73 12.58
N ASP A 290 2.37 -19.62 12.61
CA ASP A 290 2.80 -20.49 11.52
C ASP A 290 2.47 -21.95 11.91
N PHE A 291 1.63 -22.62 11.13
CA PHE A 291 1.08 -23.97 11.41
C PHE A 291 1.45 -24.97 10.34
#